data_3dc0a6711a36515be81e2a7b9512a1ec
#
_entry.id   3dc0a6711a36515be81e2a7b9512a1ec
#
_cell.length_a   1.000
_cell.length_b   1.000
_cell.length_c   1.000
_cell.angle_alpha   90.00
_cell.angle_beta   90.00
_cell.angle_gamma   90.00
#
_symmetry.space_group_name_H-M   'P 1'
#
loop_
_entity.id
_entity.type
_entity.pdbx_description
1 polymer ?
#
loop_
_entity_poly.entity_id
_entity_poly.type
_entity_poly.pdbx_seq_one_letter_code
_entity_poly.pdbx_strand_id
1 'polypeptide(L)'
;MQRIKMIGLDLDGTVFDDAKHISPRNLAAIEAAVQAGIIVLPATGRTATGVPQAFTGIPGVHYALTSNGASVVDMRTGEHIVDQPFSLEDSLRVYDALKPFGGVFSLFVGGKSYATKADNDLIDVLVPENLRDYFRKTRIEVPDLRTVLQEKVGQVEKFSVMYPKVELRDEAWRAVLAACPDVEATTSLGSNIELNAPGVTKGSGLLALAEKLGLRR
;
A
#
# COMPACT_ATOMS: atom_id res chain seq x y z
N MET A 1 -0.55 -34.15 0.77
CA MET A 1 -0.53 -32.80 1.34
C MET A 1 -0.21 -31.81 0.24
N GLN A 2 -1.01 -30.78 0.03
CA GLN A 2 -0.65 -29.67 -0.87
C GLN A 2 0.56 -28.94 -0.28
N ARG A 3 1.58 -28.71 -1.12
CA ARG A 3 2.82 -28.06 -0.69
C ARG A 3 2.65 -26.53 -0.85
N ILE A 4 2.92 -25.76 0.19
CA ILE A 4 2.94 -24.29 0.12
C ILE A 4 3.95 -23.87 -0.95
N LYS A 5 3.53 -22.99 -1.85
CA LYS A 5 4.33 -22.49 -2.97
C LYS A 5 4.68 -21.01 -2.85
N MET A 6 3.87 -20.24 -2.11
CA MET A 6 4.03 -18.81 -1.95
C MET A 6 3.62 -18.38 -0.54
N ILE A 7 4.35 -17.41 0.01
CA ILE A 7 4.09 -16.81 1.33
C ILE A 7 4.20 -15.29 1.18
N GLY A 8 3.10 -14.59 1.42
CA GLY A 8 3.09 -13.13 1.59
C GLY A 8 3.25 -12.79 3.07
N LEU A 9 4.22 -11.96 3.40
CA LEU A 9 4.54 -11.54 4.76
C LEU A 9 4.21 -10.06 4.95
N ASP A 10 3.36 -9.75 5.91
CA ASP A 10 3.20 -8.36 6.34
C ASP A 10 4.49 -7.85 6.99
N LEU A 11 4.77 -6.56 6.81
CA LEU A 11 6.03 -5.98 7.26
C LEU A 11 5.91 -5.35 8.65
N ASP A 12 5.08 -4.33 8.77
CA ASP A 12 5.02 -3.49 9.97
C ASP A 12 4.28 -4.21 11.10
N GLY A 13 4.97 -4.43 12.24
CA GLY A 13 4.43 -5.18 13.35
C GLY A 13 4.38 -6.71 13.18
N THR A 14 4.96 -7.26 12.08
CA THR A 14 5.01 -8.69 11.80
C THR A 14 6.45 -9.16 11.55
N VAL A 15 7.05 -8.75 10.42
CA VAL A 15 8.45 -9.11 10.10
C VAL A 15 9.42 -8.15 10.74
N PHE A 16 9.10 -6.86 10.71
CA PHE A 16 9.89 -5.82 11.35
C PHE A 16 9.49 -5.60 12.81
N ASP A 17 10.49 -5.42 13.65
CA ASP A 17 10.33 -4.87 15.00
C ASP A 17 10.05 -3.35 14.97
N ASP A 18 9.89 -2.74 16.15
CA ASP A 18 9.63 -1.30 16.27
C ASP A 18 10.80 -0.44 15.71
N ALA A 19 12.02 -0.95 15.74
CA ALA A 19 13.22 -0.31 15.18
C ALA A 19 13.38 -0.59 13.66
N LYS A 20 12.42 -1.25 13.03
CA LYS A 20 12.42 -1.64 11.62
C LYS A 20 13.54 -2.60 11.22
N HIS A 21 13.96 -3.45 12.16
CA HIS A 21 14.90 -4.53 11.89
C HIS A 21 14.15 -5.87 11.71
N ILE A 22 14.73 -6.75 10.90
CA ILE A 22 14.30 -8.14 10.80
C ILE A 22 15.11 -8.93 11.83
N SER A 23 14.43 -9.63 12.74
CA SER A 23 15.14 -10.45 13.72
C SER A 23 15.94 -11.56 13.03
N PRO A 24 17.09 -12.01 13.60
CA PRO A 24 17.87 -13.12 13.04
C PRO A 24 17.03 -14.38 12.83
N ARG A 25 16.06 -14.63 13.70
CA ARG A 25 15.15 -15.78 13.59
C ARG A 25 14.20 -15.64 12.39
N ASN A 26 13.62 -14.47 12.19
CA ASN A 26 12.74 -14.20 11.04
C ASN A 26 13.54 -14.30 9.73
N LEU A 27 14.75 -13.72 9.69
CA LEU A 27 15.61 -13.77 8.52
C LEU A 27 15.94 -15.23 8.15
N ALA A 28 16.40 -16.03 9.12
CA ALA A 28 16.71 -17.45 8.89
C ALA A 28 15.48 -18.25 8.40
N ALA A 29 14.28 -17.95 8.91
CA ALA A 29 13.05 -18.59 8.44
C ALA A 29 12.69 -18.21 7.00
N ILE A 30 12.86 -16.94 6.61
CA ILE A 30 12.65 -16.46 5.25
C ILE A 30 13.63 -17.13 4.28
N GLU A 31 14.93 -17.15 4.63
CA GLU A 31 15.97 -17.80 3.83
C GLU A 31 15.71 -19.30 3.65
N ALA A 32 15.32 -19.99 4.72
CA ALA A 32 14.99 -21.43 4.65
C ALA A 32 13.77 -21.68 3.75
N ALA A 33 12.75 -20.83 3.78
CA ALA A 33 11.58 -20.93 2.89
C ALA A 33 11.98 -20.71 1.42
N VAL A 34 12.81 -19.71 1.14
CA VAL A 34 13.35 -19.43 -0.20
C VAL A 34 14.19 -20.62 -0.70
N GLN A 35 15.08 -21.17 0.13
CA GLN A 35 15.89 -22.35 -0.20
C GLN A 35 15.04 -23.61 -0.48
N ALA A 36 13.87 -23.72 0.17
CA ALA A 36 12.90 -24.78 -0.09
C ALA A 36 12.10 -24.57 -1.41
N GLY A 37 12.39 -23.51 -2.17
CA GLY A 37 11.73 -23.17 -3.43
C GLY A 37 10.36 -22.52 -3.23
N ILE A 38 10.09 -21.95 -2.06
CA ILE A 38 8.88 -21.17 -1.79
C ILE A 38 9.11 -19.73 -2.19
N ILE A 39 8.18 -19.15 -2.95
CA ILE A 39 8.19 -17.72 -3.27
C ILE A 39 7.81 -16.95 -2.00
N VAL A 40 8.75 -16.16 -1.47
CA VAL A 40 8.50 -15.29 -0.32
C VAL A 40 8.53 -13.85 -0.79
N LEU A 41 7.52 -13.07 -0.39
CA LEU A 41 7.41 -11.66 -0.74
C LEU A 41 6.78 -10.84 0.40
N PRO A 42 7.14 -9.55 0.53
CA PRO A 42 6.42 -8.65 1.41
C PRO A 42 5.00 -8.41 0.86
N ALA A 43 4.00 -8.33 1.75
CA ALA A 43 2.63 -7.98 1.44
C ALA A 43 2.23 -6.78 2.30
N THR A 44 2.40 -5.58 1.76
CA THR A 44 2.38 -4.33 2.53
C THR A 44 1.41 -3.29 1.97
N GLY A 45 0.96 -2.37 2.84
CA GLY A 45 0.25 -1.16 2.44
C GLY A 45 1.16 -0.06 1.88
N ARG A 46 2.49 -0.24 1.85
CA ARG A 46 3.45 0.74 1.33
C ARG A 46 3.43 0.80 -0.20
N THR A 47 3.95 1.90 -0.77
CA THR A 47 4.25 1.99 -2.20
C THR A 47 5.44 1.10 -2.56
N ALA A 48 5.66 0.81 -3.84
CA ALA A 48 6.83 0.06 -4.29
C ALA A 48 8.14 0.73 -3.89
N THR A 49 8.22 2.06 -4.05
CA THR A 49 9.40 2.84 -3.61
C THR A 49 9.57 2.91 -2.09
N GLY A 50 8.53 2.57 -1.33
CA GLY A 50 8.54 2.56 0.13
C GLY A 50 8.85 1.20 0.76
N VAL A 51 9.07 0.14 -0.03
CA VAL A 51 9.45 -1.18 0.50
C VAL A 51 10.90 -1.14 0.97
N PRO A 52 11.20 -1.50 2.24
CA PRO A 52 12.55 -1.44 2.77
C PRO A 52 13.51 -2.41 2.08
N GLN A 53 14.69 -1.92 1.72
CA GLN A 53 15.76 -2.73 1.12
C GLN A 53 16.21 -3.88 2.05
N ALA A 54 16.05 -3.73 3.36
CA ALA A 54 16.32 -4.79 4.33
C ALA A 54 15.53 -6.08 4.04
N PHE A 55 14.36 -5.98 3.40
CA PHE A 55 13.56 -7.15 2.98
C PHE A 55 13.84 -7.52 1.51
N THR A 56 13.80 -6.56 0.59
CA THR A 56 13.99 -6.83 -0.84
C THR A 56 15.42 -7.22 -1.20
N GLY A 57 16.39 -6.94 -0.32
CA GLY A 57 17.77 -7.37 -0.46
C GLY A 57 18.04 -8.80 -0.01
N ILE A 58 17.06 -9.53 0.56
CA ILE A 58 17.22 -10.94 0.93
C ILE A 58 17.35 -11.77 -0.36
N PRO A 59 18.42 -12.58 -0.51
CA PRO A 59 18.61 -13.40 -1.70
C PRO A 59 17.40 -14.31 -1.98
N GLY A 60 16.88 -14.24 -3.22
CA GLY A 60 15.73 -15.03 -3.66
C GLY A 60 14.36 -14.37 -3.41
N VAL A 61 14.30 -13.24 -2.73
CA VAL A 61 13.10 -12.39 -2.68
C VAL A 61 13.09 -11.49 -3.91
N HIS A 62 12.14 -11.72 -4.80
CA HIS A 62 12.09 -11.03 -6.10
C HIS A 62 10.87 -10.13 -6.26
N TYR A 63 9.77 -10.45 -5.61
CA TYR A 63 8.50 -9.74 -5.74
C TYR A 63 8.17 -8.96 -4.49
N ALA A 64 7.40 -7.88 -4.66
CA ALA A 64 6.78 -7.16 -3.55
C ALA A 64 5.31 -6.88 -3.89
N LEU A 65 4.39 -7.30 -3.04
CA LEU A 65 3.00 -6.91 -3.08
C LEU A 65 2.87 -5.61 -2.29
N THR A 66 2.39 -4.57 -2.95
CA THR A 66 2.34 -3.19 -2.47
C THR A 66 0.94 -2.62 -2.52
N SER A 67 0.73 -1.47 -1.90
CA SER A 67 -0.54 -0.74 -1.91
C SER A 67 -1.73 -1.64 -1.55
N ASN A 68 -1.57 -2.49 -0.51
CA ASN A 68 -2.57 -3.46 -0.02
C ASN A 68 -3.02 -4.51 -1.06
N GLY A 69 -2.23 -4.75 -2.10
CA GLY A 69 -2.53 -5.71 -3.16
C GLY A 69 -2.90 -5.09 -4.51
N ALA A 70 -2.98 -3.76 -4.58
CA ALA A 70 -3.24 -3.07 -5.85
C ALA A 70 -2.13 -3.28 -6.86
N SER A 71 -0.90 -3.52 -6.41
CA SER A 71 0.23 -3.80 -7.30
C SER A 71 1.14 -4.88 -6.76
N VAL A 72 1.71 -5.69 -7.67
CA VAL A 72 2.84 -6.58 -7.38
C VAL A 72 3.96 -6.27 -8.36
N VAL A 73 5.12 -5.94 -7.83
CA VAL A 73 6.29 -5.51 -8.60
C VAL A 73 7.39 -6.57 -8.54
N ASP A 74 8.01 -6.88 -9.67
CA ASP A 74 9.29 -7.57 -9.70
C ASP A 74 10.39 -6.55 -9.35
N MET A 75 10.97 -6.69 -8.18
CA MET A 75 11.93 -5.73 -7.62
C MET A 75 13.29 -5.72 -8.35
N ARG A 76 13.54 -6.72 -9.23
CA ARG A 76 14.77 -6.79 -10.03
C ARG A 76 14.69 -5.92 -11.28
N THR A 77 13.48 -5.83 -11.87
CA THR A 77 13.24 -5.15 -13.15
C THR A 77 12.45 -3.85 -12.97
N GLY A 78 11.71 -3.71 -11.86
CA GLY A 78 10.73 -2.65 -11.65
C GLY A 78 9.42 -2.88 -12.42
N GLU A 79 9.22 -4.04 -13.03
CA GLU A 79 8.01 -4.37 -13.78
C GLU A 79 6.84 -4.63 -12.84
N HIS A 80 5.70 -4.04 -13.14
CA HIS A 80 4.44 -4.33 -12.46
C HIS A 80 3.83 -5.61 -13.06
N ILE A 81 3.89 -6.71 -12.30
CA ILE A 81 3.36 -8.03 -12.72
C ILE A 81 1.85 -8.11 -12.53
N VAL A 82 1.36 -7.44 -11.50
CA VAL A 82 -0.07 -7.30 -11.20
C VAL A 82 -0.38 -5.84 -10.97
N ASP A 83 -1.40 -5.33 -11.65
CA ASP A 83 -1.98 -4.01 -11.42
C ASP A 83 -3.49 -4.12 -11.31
N GLN A 84 -4.03 -3.58 -10.22
CA GLN A 84 -5.45 -3.53 -9.89
C GLN A 84 -5.84 -2.11 -9.46
N PRO A 85 -5.71 -1.12 -10.35
CA PRO A 85 -5.95 0.27 -10.03
C PRO A 85 -7.44 0.60 -9.94
N PHE A 86 -7.75 1.72 -9.33
CA PHE A 86 -9.05 2.35 -9.46
C PHE A 86 -9.36 2.76 -10.91
N SER A 87 -10.64 2.76 -11.27
CA SER A 87 -11.10 3.51 -12.43
C SER A 87 -10.95 5.01 -12.19
N LEU A 88 -10.92 5.82 -13.27
CA LEU A 88 -10.93 7.27 -13.14
C LEU A 88 -12.18 7.76 -12.39
N GLU A 89 -13.34 7.21 -12.74
CA GLU A 89 -14.62 7.59 -12.14
C GLU A 89 -14.63 7.32 -10.63
N ASP A 90 -14.20 6.13 -10.19
CA ASP A 90 -14.15 5.78 -8.77
C ASP A 90 -13.08 6.61 -8.03
N SER A 91 -11.94 6.86 -8.68
CA SER A 91 -10.89 7.72 -8.12
C SER A 91 -11.40 9.13 -7.81
N LEU A 92 -12.14 9.73 -8.75
CA LEU A 92 -12.71 11.06 -8.56
C LEU A 92 -13.83 11.06 -7.51
N ARG A 93 -14.70 10.04 -7.52
CA ARG A 93 -15.76 9.88 -6.50
C ARG A 93 -15.18 9.71 -5.09
N VAL A 94 -14.18 8.87 -4.93
CA VAL A 94 -13.47 8.68 -3.64
C VAL A 94 -12.84 9.99 -3.18
N TYR A 95 -12.12 10.68 -4.06
CA TYR A 95 -11.48 11.95 -3.73
C TYR A 95 -12.49 13.01 -3.29
N ASP A 96 -13.58 13.18 -4.06
CA ASP A 96 -14.63 14.15 -3.78
C ASP A 96 -15.38 13.83 -2.47
N ALA A 97 -15.58 12.56 -2.16
CA ALA A 97 -16.20 12.15 -0.90
C ALA A 97 -15.33 12.42 0.33
N LEU A 98 -13.99 12.31 0.21
CA LEU A 98 -13.06 12.49 1.34
C LEU A 98 -12.63 13.94 1.54
N LYS A 99 -12.52 14.72 0.46
CA LYS A 99 -11.97 16.10 0.48
C LYS A 99 -12.64 17.05 1.47
N PRO A 100 -13.99 17.03 1.68
CA PRO A 100 -14.66 17.94 2.61
C PRO A 100 -14.26 17.78 4.07
N PHE A 101 -13.74 16.63 4.47
CA PHE A 101 -13.35 16.34 5.86
C PHE A 101 -11.91 16.77 6.20
N GLY A 102 -11.16 17.31 5.22
CA GLY A 102 -9.75 17.65 5.40
C GLY A 102 -8.86 16.42 5.56
N GLY A 103 -7.77 16.57 6.31
CA GLY A 103 -6.80 15.48 6.53
C GLY A 103 -5.57 15.57 5.62
N VAL A 104 -4.61 14.69 5.90
CA VAL A 104 -3.36 14.55 5.13
C VAL A 104 -3.54 13.45 4.11
N PHE A 105 -3.64 13.84 2.84
CA PHE A 105 -3.76 12.89 1.74
C PHE A 105 -2.41 12.34 1.32
N SER A 106 -2.39 11.06 1.02
CA SER A 106 -1.37 10.37 0.23
C SER A 106 -2.07 9.60 -0.88
N LEU A 107 -1.82 9.98 -2.11
CA LEU A 107 -2.33 9.27 -3.28
C LEU A 107 -1.23 8.37 -3.83
N PHE A 108 -1.48 7.06 -3.88
CA PHE A 108 -0.53 6.07 -4.39
C PHE A 108 -0.81 5.81 -5.86
N VAL A 109 0.18 6.07 -6.70
CA VAL A 109 0.04 6.02 -8.16
C VAL A 109 1.33 5.49 -8.78
N GLY A 110 1.26 4.39 -9.52
CA GLY A 110 2.40 3.82 -10.22
C GLY A 110 3.60 3.54 -9.31
N GLY A 111 3.36 2.97 -8.13
CA GLY A 111 4.39 2.64 -7.15
C GLY A 111 4.95 3.82 -6.34
N LYS A 112 4.41 5.03 -6.51
CA LYS A 112 4.86 6.27 -5.84
C LYS A 112 3.73 6.90 -5.03
N SER A 113 4.08 7.76 -4.07
CA SER A 113 3.12 8.52 -3.26
C SER A 113 3.12 9.99 -3.67
N TYR A 114 1.94 10.57 -3.86
CA TYR A 114 1.74 11.97 -4.20
C TYR A 114 0.97 12.68 -3.09
N ALA A 115 1.35 13.93 -2.82
CA ALA A 115 0.71 14.79 -1.82
C ALA A 115 0.83 16.26 -2.25
N THR A 116 -0.07 17.12 -1.77
CA THR A 116 0.08 18.57 -1.95
C THR A 116 1.04 19.15 -0.90
N LYS A 117 1.48 20.39 -1.14
CA LYS A 117 2.23 21.14 -0.11
C LYS A 117 1.44 21.23 1.20
N ALA A 118 0.13 21.51 1.13
CA ALA A 118 -0.74 21.59 2.30
C ALA A 118 -0.79 20.28 3.09
N ASP A 119 -0.79 19.12 2.40
CA ASP A 119 -0.71 17.82 3.07
C ASP A 119 0.66 17.63 3.75
N ASN A 120 1.74 18.05 3.10
CA ASN A 120 3.10 17.93 3.64
C ASN A 120 3.32 18.84 4.86
N ASP A 121 2.76 20.06 4.87
CA ASP A 121 2.83 20.99 5.99
C ASP A 121 2.16 20.45 7.27
N LEU A 122 1.22 19.49 7.13
CA LEU A 122 0.52 18.85 8.25
C LEU A 122 1.18 17.58 8.78
N ILE A 123 2.29 17.12 8.18
CA ILE A 123 2.97 15.87 8.59
C ILE A 123 3.34 15.91 10.07
N ASP A 124 3.90 17.01 10.55
CA ASP A 124 4.35 17.11 11.95
C ASP A 124 3.20 17.17 12.97
N VAL A 125 2.01 17.50 12.50
CA VAL A 125 0.81 17.62 13.35
C VAL A 125 0.03 16.32 13.40
N LEU A 126 -0.17 15.67 12.25
CA LEU A 126 -1.10 14.54 12.11
C LEU A 126 -0.42 13.17 11.99
N VAL A 127 0.83 13.13 11.49
CA VAL A 127 1.52 11.86 11.29
C VAL A 127 2.30 11.46 12.55
N PRO A 128 2.17 10.21 13.04
CA PRO A 128 2.98 9.69 14.13
C PRO A 128 4.48 9.89 13.89
N GLU A 129 5.22 10.26 14.94
CA GLU A 129 6.63 10.66 14.84
C GLU A 129 7.50 9.61 14.11
N ASN A 130 7.31 8.35 14.43
CA ASN A 130 8.03 7.23 13.81
C ASN A 130 7.75 7.01 12.31
N LEU A 131 6.76 7.71 11.73
CA LEU A 131 6.41 7.64 10.32
C LEU A 131 6.72 8.91 9.54
N ARG A 132 7.03 10.04 10.21
CA ARG A 132 7.24 11.34 9.55
C ARG A 132 8.34 11.29 8.50
N ASP A 133 9.46 10.67 8.83
CA ASP A 133 10.58 10.50 7.91
C ASP A 133 10.20 9.70 6.67
N TYR A 134 9.42 8.62 6.85
CA TYR A 134 8.90 7.84 5.73
C TYR A 134 8.03 8.71 4.82
N PHE A 135 7.09 9.46 5.38
CA PHE A 135 6.21 10.35 4.62
C PHE A 135 6.98 11.41 3.85
N ARG A 136 7.99 12.06 4.47
CA ARG A 136 8.82 13.08 3.80
C ARG A 136 9.67 12.51 2.67
N LYS A 137 10.21 11.30 2.83
CA LYS A 137 11.11 10.68 1.86
C LYS A 137 10.40 10.04 0.67
N THR A 138 9.14 9.64 0.83
CA THR A 138 8.44 8.84 -0.18
C THR A 138 7.43 9.64 -0.99
N ARG A 139 7.11 10.89 -0.58
CA ARG A 139 6.12 11.72 -1.24
C ARG A 139 6.69 12.58 -2.35
N ILE A 140 6.00 12.65 -3.46
CA ILE A 140 6.19 13.60 -4.54
C ILE A 140 5.20 14.74 -4.32
N GLU A 141 5.70 15.96 -4.14
CA GLU A 141 4.86 17.13 -3.97
C GLU A 141 4.29 17.57 -5.33
N VAL A 142 2.99 17.82 -5.34
CA VAL A 142 2.25 18.28 -6.53
C VAL A 142 1.32 19.45 -6.17
N PRO A 143 1.00 20.31 -7.13
CA PRO A 143 0.09 21.44 -6.87
C PRO A 143 -1.33 21.00 -6.50
N ASP A 144 -1.83 19.95 -7.14
CA ASP A 144 -3.18 19.44 -6.95
C ASP A 144 -3.29 17.94 -7.23
N LEU A 145 -3.95 17.21 -6.33
CA LEU A 145 -4.16 15.76 -6.48
C LEU A 145 -5.21 15.41 -7.53
N ARG A 146 -6.20 16.28 -7.76
CA ARG A 146 -7.22 16.04 -8.78
C ARG A 146 -6.60 15.99 -10.19
N THR A 147 -5.65 16.87 -10.44
CA THR A 147 -4.87 16.85 -11.69
C THR A 147 -4.10 15.52 -11.84
N VAL A 148 -3.48 15.02 -10.76
CA VAL A 148 -2.80 13.72 -10.79
C VAL A 148 -3.77 12.58 -11.12
N LEU A 149 -4.98 12.58 -10.56
CA LEU A 149 -6.02 11.58 -10.87
C LEU A 149 -6.39 11.58 -12.35
N GLN A 150 -6.50 12.76 -12.94
CA GLN A 150 -6.88 12.94 -14.36
C GLN A 150 -5.74 12.59 -15.33
N GLU A 151 -4.50 12.89 -14.97
CA GLU A 151 -3.33 12.61 -15.81
C GLU A 151 -2.84 11.15 -15.70
N LYS A 152 -3.05 10.50 -14.54
CA LYS A 152 -2.56 9.16 -14.24
C LYS A 152 -3.68 8.10 -14.24
N VAL A 153 -4.56 8.18 -15.22
CA VAL A 153 -5.68 7.23 -15.38
C VAL A 153 -5.17 5.80 -15.44
N GLY A 154 -5.82 4.91 -14.69
CA GLY A 154 -5.44 3.49 -14.64
C GLY A 154 -4.14 3.20 -13.88
N GLN A 155 -3.65 4.15 -13.05
CA GLN A 155 -2.46 3.97 -12.24
C GLN A 155 -2.70 4.24 -10.74
N VAL A 156 -3.92 4.61 -10.34
CA VAL A 156 -4.26 4.93 -8.95
C VAL A 156 -4.44 3.63 -8.16
N GLU A 157 -3.48 3.34 -7.28
CA GLU A 157 -3.42 2.10 -6.51
C GLU A 157 -4.18 2.19 -5.18
N LYS A 158 -4.02 3.32 -4.48
CA LYS A 158 -4.56 3.49 -3.13
C LYS A 158 -4.71 4.96 -2.75
N PHE A 159 -5.77 5.26 -2.02
CA PHE A 159 -5.85 6.47 -1.20
C PHE A 159 -5.48 6.14 0.24
N SER A 160 -4.70 7.01 0.87
CA SER A 160 -4.47 6.97 2.31
C SER A 160 -4.66 8.39 2.86
N VAL A 161 -5.60 8.56 3.76
CA VAL A 161 -5.90 9.87 4.36
C VAL A 161 -5.85 9.77 5.86
N MET A 162 -5.08 10.64 6.50
CA MET A 162 -4.96 10.71 7.95
C MET A 162 -5.71 11.93 8.47
N TYR A 163 -6.58 11.70 9.44
CA TYR A 163 -7.43 12.73 10.02
C TYR A 163 -6.92 13.14 11.41
N PRO A 164 -7.19 14.40 11.85
CA PRO A 164 -6.77 14.87 13.17
C PRO A 164 -7.52 14.20 14.32
N LYS A 165 -8.70 13.62 14.05
CA LYS A 165 -9.56 12.98 15.04
C LYS A 165 -10.26 11.76 14.45
N VAL A 166 -10.51 10.76 15.29
CA VAL A 166 -11.22 9.53 14.91
C VAL A 166 -12.65 9.83 14.44
N GLU A 167 -13.32 10.80 15.04
CA GLU A 167 -14.68 11.19 14.68
C GLU A 167 -14.77 11.68 13.23
N LEU A 168 -13.81 12.53 12.79
CA LEU A 168 -13.73 13.00 11.40
C LEU A 168 -13.40 11.83 10.44
N ARG A 169 -12.52 10.92 10.87
CA ARG A 169 -12.26 9.70 10.12
C ARG A 169 -13.53 8.89 9.93
N ASP A 170 -14.34 8.72 10.97
CA ASP A 170 -15.58 7.94 10.92
C ASP A 170 -16.66 8.62 10.06
N GLU A 171 -16.73 9.94 10.05
CA GLU A 171 -17.60 10.68 9.14
C GLU A 171 -17.16 10.52 7.67
N ALA A 172 -15.87 10.69 7.39
CA ALA A 172 -15.30 10.49 6.06
C ALA A 172 -15.48 9.04 5.58
N TRP A 173 -15.32 8.06 6.49
CA TRP A 173 -15.55 6.65 6.19
C TRP A 173 -16.99 6.39 5.73
N ARG A 174 -17.97 6.92 6.46
CA ARG A 174 -19.40 6.80 6.07
C ARG A 174 -19.69 7.50 4.75
N ALA A 175 -19.11 8.67 4.53
CA ALA A 175 -19.30 9.42 3.27
C ALA A 175 -18.74 8.67 2.06
N VAL A 176 -17.52 8.11 2.18
CA VAL A 176 -16.92 7.37 1.07
C VAL A 176 -17.66 6.07 0.77
N LEU A 177 -18.11 5.32 1.78
CA LEU A 177 -18.91 4.11 1.55
C LEU A 177 -20.30 4.41 0.99
N ALA A 178 -20.89 5.57 1.29
CA ALA A 178 -22.13 6.00 0.66
C ALA A 178 -21.95 6.36 -0.82
N ALA A 179 -20.80 6.96 -1.18
CA ALA A 179 -20.47 7.33 -2.56
C ALA A 179 -19.96 6.15 -3.40
N CYS A 180 -19.20 5.26 -2.78
CA CYS A 180 -18.52 4.12 -3.41
C CYS A 180 -18.65 2.88 -2.50
N PRO A 181 -19.79 2.18 -2.50
CA PRO A 181 -20.07 1.10 -1.54
C PRO A 181 -19.17 -0.13 -1.69
N ASP A 182 -18.59 -0.33 -2.86
CA ASP A 182 -17.80 -1.52 -3.19
C ASP A 182 -16.29 -1.35 -2.98
N VAL A 183 -15.82 -0.16 -2.55
CA VAL A 183 -14.39 0.05 -2.29
C VAL A 183 -13.91 -0.77 -1.09
N GLU A 184 -12.69 -1.25 -1.16
CA GLU A 184 -12.03 -1.89 -0.03
C GLU A 184 -11.50 -0.82 0.93
N ALA A 185 -12.10 -0.71 2.11
CA ALA A 185 -11.76 0.28 3.11
C ALA A 185 -11.11 -0.38 4.34
N THR A 186 -9.94 0.12 4.74
CA THR A 186 -9.21 -0.38 5.92
C THR A 186 -8.64 0.78 6.74
N THR A 187 -8.13 0.48 7.93
CA THR A 187 -7.37 1.40 8.77
C THR A 187 -6.15 0.70 9.33
N SER A 188 -5.03 1.40 9.43
CA SER A 188 -3.77 0.89 9.97
C SER A 188 -3.23 1.71 11.14
N LEU A 189 -3.70 2.96 11.32
CA LEU A 189 -3.15 3.93 12.27
C LEU A 189 -4.24 4.59 13.15
N GLY A 190 -5.35 3.94 13.37
CA GLY A 190 -6.43 4.45 14.23
C GLY A 190 -7.21 5.62 13.62
N SER A 191 -6.57 6.70 13.21
CA SER A 191 -7.19 7.88 12.61
C SER A 191 -7.06 8.01 11.10
N ASN A 192 -6.56 6.98 10.40
CA ASN A 192 -6.46 6.98 8.94
C ASN A 192 -7.55 6.14 8.28
N ILE A 193 -7.78 6.43 7.00
CA ILE A 193 -8.51 5.56 6.07
C ILE A 193 -7.57 5.18 4.95
N GLU A 194 -7.55 3.91 4.57
CA GLU A 194 -6.91 3.41 3.36
C GLU A 194 -7.98 2.81 2.47
N LEU A 195 -7.99 3.21 1.20
CA LEU A 195 -8.98 2.77 0.23
C LEU A 195 -8.28 2.18 -0.99
N ASN A 196 -8.74 1.00 -1.38
CA ASN A 196 -8.36 0.32 -2.60
C ASN A 196 -9.59 0.10 -3.50
N ALA A 197 -9.35 -0.19 -4.77
CA ALA A 197 -10.42 -0.52 -5.71
C ALA A 197 -11.22 -1.75 -5.25
N PRO A 198 -12.46 -1.93 -5.72
CA PRO A 198 -13.30 -3.07 -5.34
C PRO A 198 -12.60 -4.42 -5.49
N GLY A 199 -12.66 -5.25 -4.43
CA GLY A 199 -12.05 -6.58 -4.39
C GLY A 199 -10.53 -6.62 -4.26
N VAL A 200 -9.87 -5.46 -4.16
CA VAL A 200 -8.40 -5.36 -4.05
C VAL A 200 -7.95 -5.46 -2.61
N THR A 201 -7.38 -6.59 -2.26
CA THR A 201 -6.83 -6.91 -0.94
C THR A 201 -5.45 -7.55 -1.08
N LYS A 202 -4.70 -7.66 0.02
CA LYS A 202 -3.44 -8.43 0.01
C LYS A 202 -3.66 -9.87 -0.46
N GLY A 203 -4.80 -10.47 -0.11
CA GLY A 203 -5.16 -11.82 -0.54
C GLY A 203 -5.41 -11.91 -2.05
N SER A 204 -6.20 -11.00 -2.62
CA SER A 204 -6.45 -10.97 -4.06
C SER A 204 -5.18 -10.71 -4.88
N GLY A 205 -4.30 -9.81 -4.39
CA GLY A 205 -3.01 -9.55 -5.02
C GLY A 205 -2.08 -10.77 -5.03
N LEU A 206 -2.03 -11.55 -3.92
CA LEU A 206 -1.29 -12.82 -3.88
C LEU A 206 -1.85 -13.86 -4.85
N LEU A 207 -3.17 -13.96 -4.93
CA LEU A 207 -3.83 -14.88 -5.87
C LEU A 207 -3.56 -14.49 -7.32
N ALA A 208 -3.63 -13.20 -7.65
CA ALA A 208 -3.31 -12.70 -8.98
C ALA A 208 -1.85 -12.98 -9.38
N LEU A 209 -0.89 -12.78 -8.43
CA LEU A 209 0.50 -13.17 -8.68
C LEU A 209 0.63 -14.67 -8.89
N ALA A 210 -0.02 -15.49 -8.06
CA ALA A 210 0.02 -16.94 -8.19
C ALA A 210 -0.46 -17.40 -9.58
N GLU A 211 -1.55 -16.81 -10.09
CA GLU A 211 -2.07 -17.07 -11.43
C GLU A 211 -1.06 -16.68 -12.51
N LYS A 212 -0.46 -15.48 -12.43
CA LYS A 212 0.58 -15.01 -13.37
C LYS A 212 1.79 -15.94 -13.42
N LEU A 213 2.14 -16.55 -12.28
CA LEU A 213 3.26 -17.49 -12.16
C LEU A 213 2.87 -18.96 -12.45
N GLY A 214 1.61 -19.23 -12.85
CA GLY A 214 1.12 -20.58 -13.15
C GLY A 214 1.04 -21.49 -11.92
N LEU A 215 0.95 -20.93 -10.72
CA LEU A 215 0.79 -21.69 -9.49
C LEU A 215 -0.68 -22.11 -9.31
N ARG A 216 -0.90 -23.38 -8.99
CA ARG A 216 -2.24 -23.91 -8.65
C ARG A 216 -2.51 -23.70 -7.16
N ARG A 217 -3.79 -23.40 -6.85
CA ARG A 217 -4.31 -23.36 -5.46
C ARG A 217 -4.21 -24.73 -4.80
#